data_98c793c6d578dfc51ca3b108e65d7f48
#
_entry.id   98c793c6d578dfc51ca3b108e65d7f48
#
_cell.length_a   1.000
_cell.length_b   1.000
_cell.length_c   1.000
_cell.angle_alpha   90.00
_cell.angle_beta   90.00
_cell.angle_gamma   90.00
#
_symmetry.space_group_name_H-M   'P 1'
#
loop_
_entity.id
_entity.type
_entity.pdbx_description
1 polymer ?
#
loop_
_entity_poly.entity_id
_entity_poly.type
_entity_poly.pdbx_seq_one_letter_code
_entity_poly.pdbx_strand_id
1 'polypeptide(L)'
;MQAGGVSMTNAQCACGALRLMLNESPQLTALCHCFACQRRTGAPFSANAFYSIDCVEISGVSTEYVRTAESGRKVRMHFCPSCGSTVYWRADASPCWIGVAVGSFADPAFAPPVMSVFERSQHKWVQLDGTVEHFQELPIIDGAKDLPR
;
A
#
# COMPACT_ATOMS: atom_id res chain seq x y z
N MET A 1 23.91 -24.91 -5.16
CA MET A 1 22.52 -24.44 -4.91
C MET A 1 22.57 -23.40 -3.79
N GLN A 2 22.51 -22.16 -4.15
CA GLN A 2 22.29 -21.13 -3.13
C GLN A 2 20.79 -21.15 -2.83
N ALA A 3 20.42 -21.57 -1.63
CA ALA A 3 19.13 -21.31 -1.10
C ALA A 3 18.99 -19.78 -1.02
N GLY A 4 18.16 -19.19 -1.89
CA GLY A 4 17.82 -17.79 -1.82
C GLY A 4 17.18 -17.56 -0.45
N GLY A 5 17.95 -17.00 0.49
CA GLY A 5 17.43 -16.60 1.77
C GLY A 5 16.32 -15.57 1.52
N VAL A 6 15.13 -15.80 2.08
CA VAL A 6 14.05 -14.81 2.08
C VAL A 6 14.60 -13.57 2.78
N SER A 7 14.78 -12.50 2.00
CA SER A 7 15.27 -11.24 2.55
C SER A 7 14.16 -10.62 3.38
N MET A 8 14.37 -10.54 4.70
CA MET A 8 13.48 -9.81 5.61
C MET A 8 13.55 -8.32 5.27
N THR A 9 12.38 -7.72 5.02
CA THR A 9 12.25 -6.26 4.85
C THR A 9 11.48 -5.66 6.01
N ASN A 10 11.78 -4.41 6.32
CA ASN A 10 11.16 -3.67 7.42
C ASN A 10 10.49 -2.42 6.89
N ALA A 11 9.29 -2.17 7.36
CA ALA A 11 8.57 -0.91 7.19
C ALA A 11 8.29 -0.32 8.56
N GLN A 12 8.31 1.01 8.68
CA GLN A 12 8.02 1.65 9.96
C GLN A 12 7.44 3.06 9.77
N CYS A 13 6.81 3.56 10.82
CA CYS A 13 6.40 4.95 10.91
C CYS A 13 7.62 5.89 11.10
N ALA A 14 7.43 7.19 11.00
CA ALA A 14 8.50 8.17 11.10
C ALA A 14 9.28 8.08 12.44
N CYS A 15 8.61 7.84 13.56
CA CYS A 15 9.27 7.72 14.87
C CYS A 15 9.77 6.31 15.21
N GLY A 16 9.42 5.30 14.39
CA GLY A 16 9.83 3.92 14.57
C GLY A 16 9.04 3.12 15.61
N ALA A 17 8.00 3.70 16.22
CA ALA A 17 7.20 3.01 17.24
C ALA A 17 6.27 1.93 16.64
N LEU A 18 5.76 2.15 15.42
CA LEU A 18 4.96 1.17 14.68
C LEU A 18 5.81 0.58 13.57
N ARG A 19 5.96 -0.74 13.56
CA ARG A 19 6.86 -1.46 12.64
C ARG A 19 6.19 -2.69 12.05
N LEU A 20 6.60 -3.02 10.84
CA LEU A 20 6.25 -4.26 10.14
C LEU A 20 7.53 -4.97 9.71
N MET A 21 7.56 -6.27 9.91
CA MET A 21 8.57 -7.17 9.33
C MET A 21 7.90 -8.04 8.29
N LEU A 22 8.49 -8.12 7.11
CA LEU A 22 7.94 -8.84 5.96
C LEU A 22 8.97 -9.86 5.47
N ASN A 23 8.54 -11.10 5.29
CA ASN A 23 9.41 -12.20 4.88
C ASN A 23 9.23 -12.63 3.42
N GLU A 24 8.49 -11.86 2.64
CA GLU A 24 8.29 -12.08 1.20
C GLU A 24 8.40 -10.76 0.43
N SER A 25 8.55 -10.86 -0.89
CA SER A 25 8.41 -9.72 -1.78
C SER A 25 6.94 -9.33 -1.95
N PRO A 26 6.65 -8.06 -2.27
CA PRO A 26 5.28 -7.65 -2.53
C PRO A 26 4.70 -8.39 -3.73
N GLN A 27 3.45 -8.76 -3.68
CA GLN A 27 2.76 -9.39 -4.80
C GLN A 27 2.32 -8.37 -5.84
N LEU A 28 2.13 -7.13 -5.41
CA LEU A 28 1.74 -6.02 -6.26
C LEU A 28 2.25 -4.72 -5.66
N THR A 29 2.79 -3.83 -6.49
CA THR A 29 3.06 -2.44 -6.12
C THR A 29 2.30 -1.55 -7.09
N ALA A 30 1.50 -0.63 -6.56
CA ALA A 30 0.62 0.23 -7.34
C ALA A 30 0.60 1.66 -6.82
N LEU A 31 0.37 2.61 -7.73
CA LEU A 31 0.07 3.99 -7.39
C LEU A 31 -1.45 4.22 -7.41
N CYS A 32 -1.94 5.04 -6.49
CA CYS A 32 -3.34 5.44 -6.46
C CYS A 32 -3.48 6.96 -6.36
N HIS A 33 -4.19 7.55 -7.31
CA HIS A 33 -4.40 8.99 -7.42
C HIS A 33 -5.77 9.45 -6.89
N CYS A 34 -6.54 8.59 -6.24
CA CYS A 34 -7.85 8.99 -5.73
C CYS A 34 -7.72 10.06 -4.63
N PHE A 35 -8.74 10.90 -4.49
CA PHE A 35 -8.71 11.98 -3.51
C PHE A 35 -8.54 11.51 -2.07
N ALA A 36 -9.07 10.33 -1.72
CA ALA A 36 -8.85 9.76 -0.40
C ALA A 36 -7.37 9.46 -0.14
N CYS A 37 -6.65 8.91 -1.12
CA CYS A 37 -5.22 8.67 -1.03
C CYS A 37 -4.42 9.97 -0.98
N GLN A 38 -4.81 10.97 -1.78
CA GLN A 38 -4.17 12.30 -1.74
C GLN A 38 -4.30 12.95 -0.35
N ARG A 39 -5.51 12.93 0.22
CA ARG A 39 -5.76 13.50 1.55
C ARG A 39 -5.05 12.74 2.66
N ARG A 40 -5.03 11.42 2.58
CA ARG A 40 -4.35 10.58 3.58
C ARG A 40 -2.85 10.83 3.61
N THR A 41 -2.22 10.88 2.46
CA THR A 41 -0.76 11.01 2.35
C THR A 41 -0.28 12.46 2.41
N GLY A 42 -1.15 13.42 2.08
CA GLY A 42 -0.72 14.80 1.85
C GLY A 42 0.15 14.96 0.59
N ALA A 43 0.16 13.94 -0.28
CA ALA A 43 0.91 13.89 -1.52
C ALA A 43 -0.05 13.77 -2.72
N PRO A 44 0.40 13.99 -3.96
CA PRO A 44 -0.44 13.86 -5.15
C PRO A 44 -0.97 12.45 -5.42
N PHE A 45 -0.33 11.43 -4.83
CA PHE A 45 -0.73 10.02 -4.92
C PHE A 45 -0.17 9.21 -3.76
N SER A 46 -0.67 7.99 -3.60
CA SER A 46 -0.08 7.00 -2.69
C SER A 46 0.66 5.93 -3.48
N ALA A 47 1.76 5.43 -2.93
CA ALA A 47 2.47 4.26 -3.41
C ALA A 47 2.23 3.11 -2.43
N ASN A 48 1.71 2.01 -2.94
CA ASN A 48 1.15 0.92 -2.15
C ASN A 48 1.79 -0.41 -2.54
N ALA A 49 2.29 -1.14 -1.57
CA ALA A 49 2.78 -2.51 -1.75
C ALA A 49 1.84 -3.48 -1.05
N PHE A 50 1.43 -4.53 -1.74
CA PHE A 50 0.45 -5.50 -1.24
C PHE A 50 1.10 -6.84 -0.97
N TYR A 51 0.81 -7.38 0.20
CA TYR A 51 1.36 -8.63 0.71
C TYR A 51 0.25 -9.55 1.21
N SER A 52 0.51 -10.85 1.25
CA SER A 52 -0.29 -11.76 2.07
C SER A 52 -0.15 -11.39 3.54
N ILE A 53 -1.24 -11.40 4.29
CA ILE A 53 -1.20 -11.11 5.72
C ILE A 53 -0.32 -12.10 6.49
N ASP A 54 -0.17 -13.31 5.99
CA ASP A 54 0.62 -14.37 6.63
C ASP A 54 2.13 -14.11 6.60
N CYS A 55 2.59 -13.22 5.70
CA CYS A 55 4.02 -12.88 5.60
C CYS A 55 4.40 -11.62 6.38
N VAL A 56 3.50 -11.04 7.15
CA VAL A 56 3.70 -9.75 7.83
C VAL A 56 3.57 -9.91 9.33
N GLU A 57 4.60 -9.51 10.06
CA GLU A 57 4.58 -9.39 11.51
C GLU A 57 4.52 -7.91 11.89
N ILE A 58 3.52 -7.56 12.70
CA ILE A 58 3.27 -6.17 13.12
C ILE A 58 3.68 -6.01 14.57
N SER A 59 4.43 -4.97 14.89
CA SER A 59 4.81 -4.61 16.27
C SER A 59 4.55 -3.13 16.53
N GLY A 60 4.25 -2.84 17.80
CA GLY A 60 3.88 -1.50 18.24
C GLY A 60 2.37 -1.26 18.17
N VAL A 61 1.97 -0.07 18.64
CA VAL A 61 0.56 0.34 18.72
C VAL A 61 0.19 1.19 17.51
N SER A 62 -0.94 0.89 16.89
CA SER A 62 -1.53 1.72 15.86
C SER A 62 -2.91 2.24 16.28
N THR A 63 -3.29 3.37 15.74
CA THR A 63 -4.67 3.87 15.76
C THR A 63 -5.33 3.48 14.44
N GLU A 64 -6.54 2.98 14.51
CA GLU A 64 -7.33 2.61 13.33
C GLU A 64 -8.29 3.73 12.96
N TYR A 65 -8.27 4.10 11.68
CA TYR A 65 -9.30 4.93 11.06
C TYR A 65 -10.00 4.12 9.97
N VAL A 66 -11.32 3.98 10.07
CA VAL A 66 -12.12 3.25 9.10
C VAL A 66 -12.80 4.23 8.17
N ARG A 67 -12.51 4.12 6.87
CA ARG A 67 -13.24 4.87 5.83
C ARG A 67 -14.09 3.93 4.99
N THR A 68 -15.19 4.47 4.46
CA THR A 68 -15.99 3.78 3.45
C THR A 68 -15.58 4.27 2.07
N ALA A 69 -15.16 3.36 1.19
CA ALA A 69 -14.88 3.66 -0.21
C ALA A 69 -16.17 3.92 -0.99
N GLU A 70 -16.07 4.49 -2.19
CA GLU A 70 -17.23 4.71 -3.08
C GLU A 70 -18.03 3.41 -3.35
N SER A 71 -17.35 2.27 -3.35
CA SER A 71 -17.98 0.94 -3.50
C SER A 71 -18.80 0.48 -2.29
N GLY A 72 -18.83 1.25 -1.20
CA GLY A 72 -19.43 0.86 0.08
C GLY A 72 -18.54 -0.03 0.94
N ARG A 73 -17.37 -0.39 0.47
CA ARG A 73 -16.40 -1.25 1.19
C ARG A 73 -15.63 -0.46 2.22
N LYS A 74 -15.35 -1.10 3.34
CA LYS A 74 -14.57 -0.50 4.42
C LYS A 74 -13.08 -0.78 4.25
N VAL A 75 -12.29 0.28 4.41
CA VAL A 75 -10.83 0.23 4.43
C VAL A 75 -10.37 0.72 5.79
N ARG A 76 -9.58 -0.11 6.47
CA ARG A 76 -9.06 0.14 7.82
C ARG A 76 -7.62 0.62 7.72
N MET A 77 -7.43 1.91 7.93
CA MET A 77 -6.12 2.56 7.91
C MET A 77 -5.50 2.52 9.30
N HIS A 78 -4.24 2.11 9.39
CA HIS A 78 -3.49 2.05 10.63
C HIS A 78 -2.33 3.04 10.62
N PHE A 79 -2.33 3.94 11.58
CA PHE A 79 -1.30 4.97 11.73
C PHE A 79 -0.72 5.00 13.14
N CYS A 80 0.51 5.48 13.25
CA CYS A 80 1.17 5.63 14.53
C CYS A 80 0.51 6.76 15.34
N PRO A 81 0.06 6.51 16.58
CA PRO A 81 -0.55 7.54 17.41
C PRO A 81 0.44 8.63 17.86
N SER A 82 1.74 8.35 17.80
CA SER A 82 2.78 9.30 18.22
C SER A 82 3.22 10.26 17.11
N CYS A 83 3.41 9.74 15.87
CA CYS A 83 3.91 10.57 14.77
C CYS A 83 2.91 10.75 13.62
N GLY A 84 1.76 10.05 13.64
CA GLY A 84 0.70 10.19 12.65
C GLY A 84 0.96 9.49 11.31
N SER A 85 2.10 8.82 11.11
CA SER A 85 2.38 8.12 9.85
C SER A 85 1.43 6.96 9.64
N THR A 86 0.72 6.92 8.51
CA THR A 86 -0.03 5.74 8.07
C THR A 86 0.95 4.73 7.51
N VAL A 87 1.02 3.55 8.10
CA VAL A 87 1.98 2.51 7.71
C VAL A 87 1.33 1.41 6.88
N TYR A 88 0.13 0.97 7.27
CA TYR A 88 -0.55 -0.11 6.58
C TYR A 88 -2.07 0.04 6.64
N TRP A 89 -2.76 -0.74 5.83
CA TRP A 89 -4.22 -0.81 5.82
C TRP A 89 -4.70 -2.20 5.40
N ARG A 90 -5.94 -2.49 5.74
CA ARG A 90 -6.66 -3.69 5.38
C ARG A 90 -8.02 -3.34 4.82
N ALA A 91 -8.47 -4.07 3.81
CA ALA A 91 -9.82 -3.94 3.28
C ALA A 91 -10.67 -5.13 3.75
N ASP A 92 -11.88 -4.87 4.27
CA ASP A 92 -12.77 -5.93 4.75
C ASP A 92 -13.14 -6.92 3.63
N ALA A 93 -13.17 -6.44 2.37
CA ALA A 93 -13.46 -7.28 1.21
C ALA A 93 -12.30 -8.23 0.82
N SER A 94 -11.10 -8.01 1.34
CA SER A 94 -9.90 -8.78 1.00
C SER A 94 -9.07 -9.06 2.26
N PRO A 95 -9.60 -9.87 3.20
CA PRO A 95 -9.02 -10.04 4.53
C PRO A 95 -7.64 -10.74 4.53
N CYS A 96 -7.31 -11.46 3.45
CA CYS A 96 -6.01 -12.13 3.30
C CYS A 96 -4.88 -11.19 2.90
N TRP A 97 -5.17 -9.93 2.59
CA TRP A 97 -4.21 -8.97 2.08
C TRP A 97 -3.98 -7.81 3.05
N ILE A 98 -2.77 -7.30 3.00
CA ILE A 98 -2.39 -6.09 3.70
C ILE A 98 -1.68 -5.15 2.71
N GLY A 99 -2.11 -3.89 2.69
CA GLY A 99 -1.43 -2.83 1.97
C GLY A 99 -0.43 -2.13 2.89
N VAL A 100 0.77 -1.91 2.40
CA VAL A 100 1.83 -1.20 3.14
C VAL A 100 2.26 0.03 2.34
N ALA A 101 2.39 1.15 3.01
CA ALA A 101 2.90 2.37 2.39
C ALA A 101 4.35 2.18 1.95
N VAL A 102 4.64 2.35 0.67
CA VAL A 102 6.00 2.12 0.12
C VAL A 102 7.03 3.02 0.79
N GLY A 103 6.68 4.27 1.08
CA GLY A 103 7.57 5.18 1.78
C GLY A 103 7.99 4.72 3.19
N SER A 104 7.20 3.84 3.83
CA SER A 104 7.52 3.29 5.15
C SER A 104 8.74 2.37 5.15
N PHE A 105 9.15 1.86 3.99
CA PHE A 105 10.38 1.07 3.83
C PHE A 105 11.63 1.95 3.79
N ALA A 106 11.49 3.23 3.45
CA ALA A 106 12.58 4.19 3.30
C ALA A 106 13.75 3.63 2.44
N ASP A 107 13.38 2.92 1.40
CA ASP A 107 14.33 2.25 0.49
C ASP A 107 14.13 2.77 -0.94
N PRO A 108 15.07 3.57 -1.49
CA PRO A 108 14.98 4.07 -2.85
C PRO A 108 15.10 2.98 -3.93
N ALA A 109 15.56 1.79 -3.56
CA ALA A 109 15.63 0.62 -4.45
C ALA A 109 14.40 -0.28 -4.36
N PHE A 110 13.35 0.13 -3.62
CA PHE A 110 12.11 -0.63 -3.55
C PHE A 110 11.53 -0.85 -4.94
N ALA A 111 10.92 -2.02 -5.15
CA ALA A 111 10.36 -2.41 -6.44
C ALA A 111 9.42 -1.33 -7.01
N PRO A 112 9.60 -0.92 -8.28
CA PRO A 112 8.77 0.11 -8.88
C PRO A 112 7.30 -0.33 -9.01
N PRO A 113 6.35 0.60 -9.09
CA PRO A 113 4.97 0.27 -9.32
C PRO A 113 4.78 -0.35 -10.71
N VAL A 114 3.89 -1.34 -10.80
CA VAL A 114 3.51 -1.97 -12.07
C VAL A 114 2.20 -1.43 -12.61
N MET A 115 1.41 -0.75 -11.79
CA MET A 115 0.16 -0.11 -12.21
C MET A 115 -0.09 1.21 -11.50
N SER A 116 -0.89 2.04 -12.14
CA SER A 116 -1.38 3.32 -11.64
C SER A 116 -2.88 3.37 -11.81
N VAL A 117 -3.61 3.61 -10.73
CA VAL A 117 -5.07 3.58 -10.70
C VAL A 117 -5.67 4.92 -10.29
N PHE A 118 -6.93 5.14 -10.65
CA PHE A 118 -7.66 6.40 -10.44
C PHE A 118 -6.96 7.61 -11.05
N GLU A 119 -6.41 7.45 -12.25
CA GLU A 119 -5.70 8.52 -12.97
C GLU A 119 -6.62 9.66 -13.41
N ARG A 120 -7.95 9.47 -13.37
CA ARG A 120 -8.92 10.56 -13.56
C ARG A 120 -8.71 11.75 -12.60
N SER A 121 -8.12 11.49 -11.44
CA SER A 121 -7.77 12.52 -10.43
C SER A 121 -6.28 12.79 -10.32
N GLN A 122 -5.48 12.26 -11.23
CA GLN A 122 -4.03 12.46 -11.26
C GLN A 122 -3.70 13.96 -11.45
N HIS A 123 -2.74 14.45 -10.69
CA HIS A 123 -2.19 15.78 -10.90
C HIS A 123 -1.53 15.86 -12.28
N LYS A 124 -1.81 16.93 -13.02
CA LYS A 124 -1.41 17.09 -14.43
C LYS A 124 0.11 17.07 -14.65
N TRP A 125 0.88 17.45 -13.65
CA TRP A 125 2.34 17.49 -13.72
C TRP A 125 3.00 16.14 -13.38
N VAL A 126 2.24 15.16 -12.87
CA VAL A 126 2.78 13.82 -12.58
C VAL A 126 2.97 13.08 -13.89
N GLN A 127 4.19 12.62 -14.12
CA GLN A 127 4.55 11.80 -15.27
C GLN A 127 5.10 10.47 -14.77
N LEU A 128 4.55 9.37 -15.32
CA LEU A 128 4.95 8.03 -14.99
C LEU A 128 5.67 7.40 -16.19
N ASP A 129 6.63 6.55 -15.90
CA ASP A 129 7.39 5.85 -16.90
C ASP A 129 6.48 4.85 -17.68
N GLY A 130 6.85 4.54 -18.92
CA GLY A 130 6.04 3.75 -19.87
C GLY A 130 5.91 2.26 -19.51
N THR A 131 6.53 1.78 -18.42
CA THR A 131 6.43 0.39 -17.94
C THR A 131 5.23 0.16 -17.01
N VAL A 132 4.56 1.24 -16.60
CA VAL A 132 3.41 1.22 -15.69
C VAL A 132 2.13 1.07 -16.51
N GLU A 133 1.24 0.17 -16.10
CA GLU A 133 -0.11 0.09 -16.66
C GLU A 133 -0.99 1.21 -16.08
N HIS A 134 -1.74 1.90 -16.94
CA HIS A 134 -2.52 3.09 -16.61
C HIS A 134 -4.01 2.80 -16.60
N PHE A 135 -4.69 3.14 -15.50
CA PHE A 135 -6.14 2.96 -15.34
C PHE A 135 -6.80 4.24 -14.83
N GLN A 136 -7.88 4.66 -15.48
CA GLN A 136 -8.66 5.82 -15.05
C GLN A 136 -9.42 5.57 -13.75
N GLU A 137 -9.77 4.31 -13.50
CA GLU A 137 -10.41 3.82 -12.29
C GLU A 137 -9.68 2.57 -11.77
N LEU A 138 -10.28 1.82 -10.85
CA LEU A 138 -9.74 0.54 -10.43
C LEU A 138 -10.09 -0.51 -11.50
N PRO A 139 -9.12 -1.23 -12.07
CA PRO A 139 -9.40 -2.26 -13.05
C PRO A 139 -10.13 -3.45 -12.42
N ILE A 140 -11.01 -4.08 -13.22
CA ILE A 140 -11.55 -5.39 -12.89
C ILE A 140 -10.48 -6.41 -13.31
N ILE A 141 -9.86 -7.05 -12.33
CA ILE A 141 -8.87 -8.09 -12.59
C ILE A 141 -9.60 -9.43 -12.49
N ASP A 142 -9.81 -10.08 -13.65
CA ASP A 142 -10.40 -11.41 -13.71
C ASP A 142 -9.52 -12.42 -12.94
N GLY A 143 -10.13 -13.17 -12.02
CA GLY A 143 -9.43 -14.12 -11.17
C GLY A 143 -8.80 -13.56 -9.90
N ALA A 144 -8.84 -12.26 -9.69
CA ALA A 144 -8.35 -11.61 -8.48
C ALA A 144 -9.45 -11.47 -7.42
N LYS A 145 -10.04 -12.58 -7.00
CA LYS A 145 -10.98 -12.57 -5.86
C LYS A 145 -10.35 -12.05 -4.57
N ASP A 146 -9.02 -11.96 -4.55
CA ASP A 146 -8.21 -11.71 -3.37
C ASP A 146 -7.33 -10.46 -3.45
N LEU A 147 -7.38 -9.66 -4.52
CA LEU A 147 -6.67 -8.39 -4.55
C LEU A 147 -7.43 -7.32 -3.76
N PRO A 148 -6.73 -6.50 -2.94
CA PRO A 148 -7.36 -5.42 -2.20
C PRO A 148 -7.98 -4.41 -3.18
N ARG A 149 -9.27 -4.24 -3.10
CA ARG A 149 -10.04 -3.28 -3.90
C ARG A 149 -10.39 -2.05 -3.07
#